data_7b06ee3002b7485d54edeafe0ef9b1be
#
_entry.id   7b06ee3002b7485d54edeafe0ef9b1be
#
_cell.length_a   1.000
_cell.length_b   1.000
_cell.length_c   1.000
_cell.angle_alpha   90.00
_cell.angle_beta   90.00
_cell.angle_gamma   90.00
#
_symmetry.space_group_name_H-M   'P 1'
#
loop_
_entity.id
_entity.type
_entity.pdbx_description
1 polymer ?
#
loop_
_entity_poly.entity_id
_entity_poly.type
_entity_poly.pdbx_seq_one_letter_code
_entity_poly.pdbx_strand_id
1 'polypeptide(L)'
;MGKIKCFVLDTNVLLHSGQSIESFQDNDVVIPMTVLEELDKFKKNNDELGRNARMVIRKLDRLRQSEPEPGRLQSGISLSRISKCATGNLFVLSSGLKPGSPEEAAVDALFSDMPGSVPDNRILRVAYEQHLNRSHVIMISKDINVRLKADALGIKVMDFESNHVSEDRFYTGVGHLKVSPETLNAVFQKREFRSESPRLPVNAFAVLESAENNQKYVICRSDGQGLFRLLDHTLTDRVWNISPKNREQRMALDLLLDPEIRLVTLVGGAGTGKTLLALAAALQLTLNRELFERILVSRPVIPLGKDIGFLPGSKDAKLGSWMQPIFDNLQFLLGDQTAQGAPANGKRQGSSSRMTVESLLNSKKIELEALTYIRGRSIARQFVIVDEAQNLTPHEIKTIVSRCGNDTKMILTGDPGQIDNPYLDSSSNGLSYAVEKLKGQPLYGHVTLSRSERSDLAAIAAKLL
;
A
#
# COMPACT_ATOMS: atom_id res chain seq x y z
N MET A 1 25.10 -4.92 25.81
CA MET A 1 25.35 -4.53 24.43
C MET A 1 25.07 -5.73 23.55
N GLY A 2 24.14 -5.64 22.59
CA GLY A 2 23.90 -6.72 21.63
C GLY A 2 25.15 -6.93 20.75
N LYS A 3 25.40 -8.18 20.32
CA LYS A 3 26.50 -8.47 19.40
C LYS A 3 26.22 -7.82 18.05
N ILE A 4 27.14 -7.03 17.52
CA ILE A 4 27.05 -6.42 16.18
C ILE A 4 26.94 -7.53 15.13
N LYS A 5 25.92 -7.47 14.28
CA LYS A 5 25.71 -8.38 13.15
C LYS A 5 26.30 -7.77 11.89
N CYS A 6 26.66 -8.62 10.93
CA CYS A 6 27.12 -8.22 9.62
C CYS A 6 26.10 -8.66 8.57
N PHE A 7 25.53 -7.71 7.87
CA PHE A 7 24.54 -7.95 6.83
C PHE A 7 25.20 -7.83 5.44
N VAL A 8 25.18 -8.91 4.65
CA VAL A 8 25.64 -8.89 3.27
C VAL A 8 24.43 -8.72 2.36
N LEU A 9 24.40 -7.64 1.59
CA LEU A 9 23.25 -7.25 0.77
C LEU A 9 23.39 -7.73 -0.67
N ASP A 10 22.31 -8.32 -1.17
CA ASP A 10 22.12 -8.64 -2.57
C ASP A 10 21.62 -7.42 -3.36
N THR A 11 21.80 -7.42 -4.68
CA THR A 11 21.43 -6.34 -5.60
C THR A 11 19.93 -6.01 -5.53
N ASN A 12 19.09 -7.04 -5.49
CA ASN A 12 17.63 -6.87 -5.46
C ASN A 12 17.14 -6.12 -4.20
N VAL A 13 17.84 -6.19 -3.08
CA VAL A 13 17.57 -5.44 -1.86
C VAL A 13 17.72 -3.93 -2.08
N LEU A 14 18.79 -3.54 -2.73
CA LEU A 14 19.12 -2.13 -3.02
C LEU A 14 18.22 -1.55 -4.14
N LEU A 15 17.84 -2.39 -5.09
CA LEU A 15 16.89 -2.05 -6.15
C LEU A 15 15.47 -1.92 -5.64
N HIS A 16 15.09 -2.71 -4.63
CA HIS A 16 13.78 -2.63 -3.99
C HIS A 16 13.60 -1.34 -3.18
N SER A 17 14.63 -0.91 -2.46
CA SER A 17 14.57 0.32 -1.66
C SER A 17 15.90 1.06 -1.65
N GLY A 18 15.92 2.28 -2.19
CA GLY A 18 17.09 3.16 -2.11
C GLY A 18 17.45 3.62 -0.68
N GLN A 19 16.66 3.25 0.33
CA GLN A 19 16.92 3.52 1.75
C GLN A 19 17.36 2.26 2.52
N SER A 20 17.44 1.09 1.86
CA SER A 20 17.74 -0.20 2.49
C SER A 20 19.02 -0.21 3.32
N ILE A 21 20.07 0.51 2.90
CA ILE A 21 21.33 0.60 3.64
C ILE A 21 21.13 1.13 5.07
N GLU A 22 20.19 2.03 5.28
CA GLU A 22 19.92 2.67 6.57
C GLU A 22 19.04 1.83 7.51
N SER A 23 18.46 0.74 7.00
CA SER A 23 17.52 -0.11 7.75
C SER A 23 18.21 -1.01 8.78
N PHE A 24 19.53 -1.14 8.74
CA PHE A 24 20.28 -2.07 9.59
C PHE A 24 20.80 -1.47 10.91
N GLN A 25 20.40 -0.24 11.23
CA GLN A 25 20.65 0.46 12.51
C GLN A 25 22.14 0.50 12.91
N ASP A 26 22.50 -0.18 14.00
CA ASP A 26 23.85 -0.21 14.59
C ASP A 26 24.72 -1.38 14.07
N ASN A 27 24.25 -2.10 13.05
CA ASN A 27 24.96 -3.26 12.51
C ASN A 27 25.80 -2.91 11.28
N ASP A 28 26.79 -3.75 10.99
CA ASP A 28 27.63 -3.61 9.83
C ASP A 28 26.91 -4.05 8.56
N VAL A 29 27.13 -3.32 7.46
CA VAL A 29 26.56 -3.60 6.14
C VAL A 29 27.69 -3.82 5.15
N VAL A 30 27.66 -4.95 4.47
CA VAL A 30 28.58 -5.32 3.38
C VAL A 30 27.87 -5.30 2.05
N ILE A 31 28.39 -4.53 1.12
CA ILE A 31 27.97 -4.51 -0.29
C ILE A 31 29.08 -5.17 -1.13
N PRO A 32 28.83 -6.34 -1.73
CA PRO A 32 29.77 -6.93 -2.67
C PRO A 32 30.02 -6.02 -3.87
N MET A 33 31.25 -5.98 -4.38
CA MET A 33 31.60 -5.16 -5.56
C MET A 33 30.72 -5.50 -6.78
N THR A 34 30.35 -6.75 -6.93
CA THR A 34 29.43 -7.24 -7.98
C THR A 34 28.08 -6.51 -7.94
N VAL A 35 27.59 -6.19 -6.75
CA VAL A 35 26.34 -5.43 -6.58
C VAL A 35 26.44 -4.03 -7.17
N LEU A 36 27.59 -3.36 -7.02
CA LEU A 36 27.82 -2.05 -7.65
C LEU A 36 27.83 -2.15 -9.17
N GLU A 37 28.44 -3.21 -9.74
CA GLU A 37 28.44 -3.47 -11.18
C GLU A 37 27.02 -3.66 -11.72
N GLU A 38 26.16 -4.34 -10.96
CA GLU A 38 24.77 -4.54 -11.32
C GLU A 38 23.94 -3.25 -11.19
N LEU A 39 24.08 -2.52 -10.09
CA LEU A 39 23.42 -1.21 -9.93
C LEU A 39 23.77 -0.24 -11.07
N ASP A 40 25.01 -0.33 -11.59
CA ASP A 40 25.43 0.49 -12.73
C ASP A 40 24.66 0.18 -14.01
N LYS A 41 24.28 -1.07 -14.23
CA LYS A 41 23.43 -1.48 -15.37
C LYS A 41 22.02 -0.90 -15.23
N PHE A 42 21.42 -0.97 -14.01
CA PHE A 42 20.07 -0.50 -13.74
C PHE A 42 19.94 1.03 -13.69
N LYS A 43 21.00 1.78 -13.39
CA LYS A 43 20.93 3.25 -13.27
C LYS A 43 20.42 3.97 -14.52
N LYS A 44 20.52 3.32 -15.70
CA LYS A 44 20.07 3.83 -17.00
C LYS A 44 18.55 3.71 -17.19
N ASN A 45 17.88 2.89 -16.42
CA ASN A 45 16.44 2.67 -16.52
C ASN A 45 15.65 3.88 -16.02
N ASN A 46 14.52 4.16 -16.67
CA ASN A 46 13.61 5.25 -16.28
C ASN A 46 12.49 4.78 -15.34
N ASP A 47 12.60 3.58 -14.80
CA ASP A 47 11.69 2.96 -13.85
C ASP A 47 12.12 3.21 -12.39
N GLU A 48 11.42 2.56 -11.46
CA GLU A 48 11.72 2.64 -10.03
C GLU A 48 13.06 1.99 -9.68
N LEU A 49 13.39 0.87 -10.32
CA LEU A 49 14.67 0.19 -10.12
C LEU A 49 15.84 1.12 -10.45
N GLY A 50 15.77 1.81 -11.61
CA GLY A 50 16.77 2.80 -11.99
C GLY A 50 16.84 4.01 -11.05
N ARG A 51 15.70 4.43 -10.47
CA ARG A 51 15.67 5.49 -9.45
C ARG A 51 16.37 5.04 -8.17
N ASN A 52 16.06 3.85 -7.67
CA ASN A 52 16.64 3.29 -6.46
C ASN A 52 18.15 3.06 -6.66
N ALA A 53 18.57 2.50 -7.80
CA ALA A 53 19.98 2.35 -8.15
C ALA A 53 20.73 3.69 -8.09
N ARG A 54 20.19 4.74 -8.73
CA ARG A 54 20.80 6.09 -8.69
C ARG A 54 20.86 6.66 -7.26
N MET A 55 19.83 6.40 -6.44
CA MET A 55 19.79 6.86 -5.05
C MET A 55 20.89 6.19 -4.23
N VAL A 56 21.03 4.86 -4.33
CA VAL A 56 22.06 4.09 -3.63
C VAL A 56 23.46 4.56 -4.05
N ILE A 57 23.72 4.64 -5.36
CA ILE A 57 25.02 5.08 -5.88
C ILE A 57 25.39 6.49 -5.35
N ARG A 58 24.43 7.43 -5.32
CA ARG A 58 24.66 8.77 -4.76
C ARG A 58 24.95 8.74 -3.25
N LYS A 59 24.31 7.84 -2.49
CA LYS A 59 24.61 7.69 -1.05
C LYS A 59 25.99 7.13 -0.82
N LEU A 60 26.39 6.13 -1.58
CA LEU A 60 27.75 5.56 -1.51
C LEU A 60 28.82 6.59 -1.88
N ASP A 61 28.56 7.41 -2.90
CA ASP A 61 29.49 8.47 -3.28
C ASP A 61 29.60 9.56 -2.20
N ARG A 62 28.48 9.93 -1.56
CA ARG A 62 28.50 10.86 -0.39
C ARG A 62 29.30 10.30 0.78
N LEU A 63 29.14 8.99 1.08
CA LEU A 63 29.95 8.33 2.11
C LEU A 63 31.44 8.38 1.75
N ARG A 64 31.81 8.05 0.55
CA ARG A 64 33.17 8.13 0.06
C ARG A 64 33.75 9.55 0.19
N GLN A 65 32.97 10.57 -0.17
CA GLN A 65 33.40 11.97 -0.08
C GLN A 65 33.54 12.44 1.38
N SER A 66 32.82 11.87 2.33
CA SER A 66 32.92 12.23 3.75
C SER A 66 34.24 11.80 4.39
N GLU A 67 34.92 10.82 3.82
CA GLU A 67 36.25 10.34 4.22
C GLU A 67 37.09 10.08 2.95
N PRO A 68 37.82 11.11 2.45
CA PRO A 68 38.43 11.07 1.13
C PRO A 68 39.69 10.19 1.02
N GLU A 69 40.12 9.52 2.09
CA GLU A 69 41.26 8.63 2.04
C GLU A 69 40.97 7.39 1.17
N PRO A 70 41.92 6.98 0.29
CA PRO A 70 41.76 5.78 -0.52
C PRO A 70 41.56 4.51 0.32
N GLY A 71 40.66 3.60 -0.13
CA GLY A 71 40.41 2.32 0.54
C GLY A 71 39.48 2.36 1.74
N ARG A 72 38.94 3.52 2.10
CA ARG A 72 38.03 3.65 3.28
C ARG A 72 36.76 2.83 3.14
N LEU A 73 36.17 2.74 1.94
CA LEU A 73 35.01 1.87 1.70
C LEU A 73 35.31 0.39 1.96
N GLN A 74 36.55 -0.04 1.77
CA GLN A 74 36.97 -1.41 2.07
C GLN A 74 37.21 -1.61 3.59
N SER A 75 37.76 -0.62 4.26
CA SER A 75 38.05 -0.67 5.71
C SER A 75 36.85 -0.34 6.59
N GLY A 76 35.77 0.22 6.03
CA GLY A 76 34.52 0.56 6.70
C GLY A 76 34.35 2.04 6.96
N ILE A 77 33.19 2.59 6.58
CA ILE A 77 32.78 3.98 6.84
C ILE A 77 31.48 3.97 7.64
N SER A 78 31.42 4.80 8.70
CA SER A 78 30.25 4.87 9.53
C SER A 78 29.03 5.45 8.79
N LEU A 79 27.92 4.73 8.85
CA LEU A 79 26.61 5.14 8.29
C LEU A 79 26.03 6.38 8.96
N SER A 80 26.52 6.75 10.17
CA SER A 80 26.11 7.99 10.86
C SER A 80 26.41 9.25 10.05
N ARG A 81 27.29 9.18 9.05
CA ARG A 81 27.61 10.29 8.14
C ARG A 81 26.45 10.65 7.20
N ILE A 82 25.57 9.71 6.89
CA ILE A 82 24.44 9.91 5.96
C ILE A 82 23.07 9.72 6.61
N SER A 83 23.00 9.12 7.79
CA SER A 83 21.75 8.85 8.50
C SER A 83 21.89 9.05 10.00
N LYS A 84 20.84 9.62 10.63
CA LYS A 84 20.75 9.72 12.09
C LYS A 84 20.28 8.42 12.75
N CYS A 85 19.73 7.50 11.96
CA CYS A 85 19.10 6.25 12.42
C CYS A 85 20.03 5.03 12.25
N ALA A 86 21.13 5.16 11.50
CA ALA A 86 22.09 4.10 11.25
C ALA A 86 23.48 4.51 11.75
N THR A 87 24.03 3.73 12.67
CA THR A 87 25.32 4.01 13.33
C THR A 87 26.38 2.94 13.08
N GLY A 88 26.03 1.83 12.41
CA GLY A 88 26.96 0.79 11.98
C GLY A 88 27.89 1.25 10.88
N ASN A 89 28.74 0.35 10.38
CA ASN A 89 29.68 0.64 9.32
C ASN A 89 29.27 0.00 8.01
N LEU A 90 29.58 0.67 6.90
CA LEU A 90 29.40 0.16 5.55
C LEU A 90 30.74 -0.23 4.96
N PHE A 91 30.78 -1.41 4.37
CA PHE A 91 31.93 -1.96 3.66
C PHE A 91 31.57 -2.26 2.21
N VAL A 92 32.49 -2.03 1.29
CA VAL A 92 32.39 -2.48 -0.10
C VAL A 92 33.56 -3.45 -0.35
N LEU A 93 33.23 -4.71 -0.62
CA LEU A 93 34.21 -5.79 -0.69
C LEU A 93 34.15 -6.55 -2.02
N SER A 94 35.32 -6.86 -2.60
CA SER A 94 35.46 -7.79 -3.74
C SER A 94 35.70 -9.21 -3.28
N SER A 95 36.44 -9.39 -2.18
CA SER A 95 36.70 -10.64 -1.45
C SER A 95 36.89 -10.31 0.03
N GLY A 96 36.62 -11.27 0.88
CA GLY A 96 36.83 -11.20 2.33
C GLY A 96 38.07 -11.89 2.81
N LEU A 97 38.81 -12.59 1.93
CA LEU A 97 39.99 -13.40 2.24
C LEU A 97 41.30 -12.77 1.71
N LYS A 98 42.38 -13.15 2.31
CA LYS A 98 43.72 -12.75 1.81
C LYS A 98 44.09 -13.59 0.59
N PRO A 99 44.52 -12.96 -0.50
CA PRO A 99 44.99 -13.70 -1.70
C PRO A 99 46.08 -14.69 -1.36
N GLY A 100 45.93 -15.94 -1.84
CA GLY A 100 46.88 -17.02 -1.62
C GLY A 100 46.78 -17.73 -0.27
N SER A 101 45.74 -17.43 0.53
CA SER A 101 45.53 -18.10 1.80
C SER A 101 44.94 -19.53 1.63
N PRO A 102 45.19 -20.45 2.59
CA PRO A 102 44.58 -21.79 2.55
C PRO A 102 43.05 -21.74 2.55
N GLU A 103 42.47 -20.74 3.21
CA GLU A 103 41.02 -20.51 3.26
C GLU A 103 40.47 -20.11 1.88
N GLU A 104 41.22 -19.32 1.10
CA GLU A 104 40.84 -18.97 -0.28
C GLU A 104 40.79 -20.23 -1.15
N ALA A 105 41.79 -21.10 -1.08
CA ALA A 105 41.82 -22.36 -1.83
C ALA A 105 40.65 -23.28 -1.46
N ALA A 106 40.27 -23.34 -0.18
CA ALA A 106 39.13 -24.11 0.28
C ALA A 106 37.80 -23.53 -0.25
N VAL A 107 37.65 -22.21 -0.29
CA VAL A 107 36.49 -21.54 -0.88
C VAL A 107 36.42 -21.75 -2.37
N ASP A 108 37.55 -21.67 -3.09
CA ASP A 108 37.62 -21.95 -4.52
C ASP A 108 37.18 -23.38 -4.86
N ALA A 109 37.58 -24.36 -4.05
CA ALA A 109 37.13 -25.74 -4.21
C ALA A 109 35.59 -25.88 -3.97
N LEU A 110 35.05 -25.22 -2.95
CA LEU A 110 33.62 -25.26 -2.64
C LEU A 110 32.76 -24.59 -3.74
N PHE A 111 33.26 -23.52 -4.34
CA PHE A 111 32.56 -22.77 -5.40
C PHE A 111 32.93 -23.25 -6.82
N SER A 112 33.71 -24.37 -6.97
CA SER A 112 34.16 -24.92 -8.27
C SER A 112 32.99 -25.22 -9.22
N ASP A 113 31.85 -25.69 -8.69
CA ASP A 113 30.65 -26.02 -9.46
C ASP A 113 29.71 -24.82 -9.67
N MET A 114 30.06 -23.66 -9.12
CA MET A 114 29.27 -22.43 -9.25
C MET A 114 29.98 -21.45 -10.19
N PRO A 115 29.48 -21.25 -11.44
CA PRO A 115 30.16 -20.38 -12.40
C PRO A 115 30.33 -18.96 -11.85
N GLY A 116 31.56 -18.46 -11.78
CA GLY A 116 31.86 -17.09 -11.36
C GLY A 116 31.39 -16.01 -12.36
N SER A 117 30.91 -16.42 -13.54
CA SER A 117 30.25 -15.52 -14.50
C SER A 117 28.85 -15.09 -14.06
N VAL A 118 28.21 -15.82 -13.11
CA VAL A 118 26.90 -15.51 -12.56
C VAL A 118 27.09 -14.56 -11.38
N PRO A 119 26.51 -13.35 -11.42
CA PRO A 119 26.65 -12.34 -10.37
C PRO A 119 26.25 -12.86 -8.97
N ASP A 120 25.13 -13.56 -8.86
CA ASP A 120 24.65 -14.13 -7.59
C ASP A 120 25.68 -15.03 -6.92
N ASN A 121 26.40 -15.85 -7.70
CA ASN A 121 27.41 -16.75 -7.15
C ASN A 121 28.62 -15.97 -6.58
N ARG A 122 28.97 -14.82 -7.20
CA ARG A 122 30.02 -13.93 -6.65
C ARG A 122 29.55 -13.24 -5.36
N ILE A 123 28.27 -12.84 -5.29
CA ILE A 123 27.69 -12.26 -4.09
C ILE A 123 27.66 -13.30 -2.96
N LEU A 124 27.21 -14.53 -3.24
CA LEU A 124 27.23 -15.66 -2.31
C LEU A 124 28.64 -15.96 -1.81
N ARG A 125 29.62 -15.90 -2.68
CA ARG A 125 31.04 -16.12 -2.31
C ARG A 125 31.51 -15.10 -1.29
N VAL A 126 31.25 -13.80 -1.51
CA VAL A 126 31.60 -12.75 -0.54
C VAL A 126 30.88 -12.97 0.80
N ALA A 127 29.59 -13.38 0.75
CA ALA A 127 28.85 -13.67 1.97
C ALA A 127 29.45 -14.86 2.75
N TYR A 128 29.87 -15.91 2.05
CA TYR A 128 30.53 -17.08 2.65
C TYR A 128 31.90 -16.74 3.25
N GLU A 129 32.73 -15.95 2.54
CA GLU A 129 34.01 -15.47 3.02
C GLU A 129 33.87 -14.61 4.28
N GLN A 130 32.82 -13.75 4.33
CA GLN A 130 32.51 -13.02 5.57
C GLN A 130 32.05 -13.95 6.69
N HIS A 131 31.31 -15.01 6.38
CA HIS A 131 30.87 -16.01 7.36
C HIS A 131 32.04 -16.75 8.01
N LEU A 132 33.11 -17.01 7.26
CA LEU A 132 34.34 -17.60 7.82
C LEU A 132 35.07 -16.64 8.78
N ASN A 133 35.02 -15.32 8.51
CA ASN A 133 35.81 -14.33 9.22
C ASN A 133 35.03 -13.67 10.40
N ARG A 134 33.72 -13.77 10.44
CA ARG A 134 32.85 -13.08 11.40
C ARG A 134 31.81 -13.99 12.00
N SER A 135 31.50 -13.84 13.27
CA SER A 135 30.63 -14.75 14.03
C SER A 135 29.13 -14.61 13.77
N HIS A 136 28.67 -13.52 13.17
CA HIS A 136 27.23 -13.24 13.02
C HIS A 136 26.93 -12.61 11.66
N VAL A 137 27.19 -13.37 10.59
CA VAL A 137 26.90 -12.93 9.23
C VAL A 137 25.50 -13.40 8.82
N ILE A 138 24.75 -12.50 8.20
CA ILE A 138 23.41 -12.75 7.66
C ILE A 138 23.39 -12.20 6.24
N MET A 139 23.10 -13.06 5.27
CA MET A 139 22.85 -12.61 3.91
C MET A 139 21.41 -12.14 3.76
N ILE A 140 21.21 -11.03 3.07
CA ILE A 140 19.89 -10.48 2.80
C ILE A 140 19.64 -10.50 1.30
N SER A 141 18.59 -11.19 0.87
CA SER A 141 18.18 -11.27 -0.53
C SER A 141 16.67 -11.45 -0.66
N LYS A 142 16.07 -10.81 -1.67
CA LYS A 142 14.67 -11.04 -2.06
C LYS A 142 14.53 -12.23 -3.02
N ASP A 143 15.62 -12.71 -3.61
CA ASP A 143 15.59 -13.86 -4.50
C ASP A 143 15.60 -15.17 -3.70
N ILE A 144 14.55 -15.97 -3.89
CA ILE A 144 14.39 -17.26 -3.21
C ILE A 144 15.50 -18.25 -3.59
N ASN A 145 15.98 -18.23 -4.85
CA ASN A 145 17.04 -19.13 -5.29
C ASN A 145 18.38 -18.79 -4.63
N VAL A 146 18.68 -17.50 -4.50
CA VAL A 146 19.85 -17.01 -3.77
C VAL A 146 19.77 -17.40 -2.31
N ARG A 147 18.58 -17.28 -1.68
CA ARG A 147 18.37 -17.71 -0.29
C ARG A 147 18.56 -19.21 -0.10
N LEU A 148 18.04 -20.03 -1.01
CA LEU A 148 18.22 -21.49 -0.95
C LEU A 148 19.70 -21.90 -1.10
N LYS A 149 20.43 -21.26 -2.01
CA LYS A 149 21.88 -21.50 -2.18
C LYS A 149 22.68 -21.07 -0.93
N ALA A 150 22.34 -19.92 -0.34
CA ALA A 150 22.99 -19.43 0.88
C ALA A 150 22.77 -20.39 2.06
N ASP A 151 21.53 -20.87 2.24
CA ASP A 151 21.19 -21.84 3.27
C ASP A 151 21.94 -23.16 3.09
N ALA A 152 22.03 -23.67 1.85
CA ALA A 152 22.79 -24.86 1.51
C ALA A 152 24.31 -24.74 1.80
N LEU A 153 24.83 -23.49 1.77
CA LEU A 153 26.23 -23.18 2.14
C LEU A 153 26.38 -22.94 3.67
N GLY A 154 25.33 -23.12 4.46
CA GLY A 154 25.35 -22.87 5.91
C GLY A 154 25.37 -21.39 6.31
N ILE A 155 25.11 -20.48 5.37
CA ILE A 155 25.01 -19.04 5.64
C ILE A 155 23.59 -18.73 6.14
N LYS A 156 23.50 -18.05 7.28
CA LYS A 156 22.21 -17.54 7.73
C LYS A 156 21.69 -16.52 6.73
N VAL A 157 20.49 -16.74 6.21
CA VAL A 157 19.86 -15.87 5.22
C VAL A 157 18.51 -15.38 5.69
N MET A 158 18.13 -14.17 5.26
CA MET A 158 16.83 -13.56 5.54
C MET A 158 16.32 -12.83 4.30
N ASP A 159 15.00 -12.73 4.17
CA ASP A 159 14.38 -11.80 3.22
C ASP A 159 14.58 -10.35 3.69
N PHE A 160 14.62 -9.42 2.74
CA PHE A 160 14.67 -8.00 3.06
C PHE A 160 13.26 -7.47 3.32
N GLU A 161 12.93 -7.35 4.57
CA GLU A 161 11.66 -6.84 5.05
C GLU A 161 11.78 -5.36 5.47
N SER A 162 12.03 -4.45 4.55
CA SER A 162 12.22 -3.02 4.86
C SER A 162 10.93 -2.22 4.99
N ASN A 163 9.87 -2.70 5.36
CA ASN A 163 8.59 -2.04 5.68
C ASN A 163 7.47 -3.08 5.74
N HIS A 164 7.79 -4.33 6.10
CA HIS A 164 6.75 -5.30 6.35
C HIS A 164 5.92 -4.84 7.54
N VAL A 165 4.73 -4.44 7.25
CA VAL A 165 3.65 -4.57 8.19
C VAL A 165 3.38 -6.06 8.26
N SER A 166 3.67 -6.71 9.38
CA SER A 166 3.35 -8.13 9.55
C SER A 166 1.88 -8.34 9.21
N GLU A 167 1.56 -9.28 8.32
CA GLU A 167 0.18 -9.54 7.85
C GLU A 167 -0.79 -9.72 9.02
N ASP A 168 -0.34 -10.30 10.13
CA ASP A 168 -1.10 -10.47 11.37
C ASP A 168 -1.38 -9.16 12.14
N ARG A 169 -0.91 -8.00 11.67
CA ARG A 169 -1.03 -6.70 12.36
C ARG A 169 -1.44 -5.53 11.49
N PHE A 170 -2.00 -5.78 10.31
CA PHE A 170 -2.53 -4.68 9.51
C PHE A 170 -3.56 -3.89 10.31
N TYR A 171 -3.40 -2.57 10.32
CA TYR A 171 -4.38 -1.68 10.93
C TYR A 171 -5.70 -1.78 10.18
N THR A 172 -6.75 -2.27 10.85
CA THR A 172 -8.06 -2.49 10.25
C THR A 172 -8.99 -1.28 10.32
N GLY A 173 -8.62 -0.27 11.10
CA GLY A 173 -9.50 0.87 11.41
C GLY A 173 -10.55 0.59 12.47
N VAL A 174 -10.64 -0.66 13.00
CA VAL A 174 -11.70 -1.10 13.91
C VAL A 174 -11.11 -1.75 15.15
N GLY A 175 -11.59 -1.36 16.33
CA GLY A 175 -11.33 -2.00 17.60
C GLY A 175 -12.61 -2.57 18.21
N HIS A 176 -12.49 -3.65 18.96
CA HIS A 176 -13.60 -4.29 19.66
C HIS A 176 -13.44 -4.11 21.17
N LEU A 177 -14.50 -3.64 21.84
CA LEU A 177 -14.53 -3.39 23.26
C LEU A 177 -15.76 -4.09 23.88
N LYS A 178 -15.53 -4.91 24.88
CA LYS A 178 -16.62 -5.47 25.67
C LYS A 178 -17.00 -4.51 26.79
N VAL A 179 -18.27 -4.17 26.88
CA VAL A 179 -18.81 -3.22 27.88
C VAL A 179 -20.07 -3.81 28.57
N SER A 180 -20.42 -3.26 29.73
CA SER A 180 -21.63 -3.69 30.40
C SER A 180 -22.89 -3.22 29.66
N PRO A 181 -24.05 -3.91 29.85
CA PRO A 181 -25.32 -3.46 29.24
C PRO A 181 -25.72 -2.05 29.63
N GLU A 182 -25.42 -1.62 30.86
CA GLU A 182 -25.70 -0.26 31.34
C GLU A 182 -24.88 0.77 30.55
N THR A 183 -23.60 0.45 30.28
CA THR A 183 -22.72 1.30 29.45
C THR A 183 -23.26 1.44 28.03
N LEU A 184 -23.71 0.35 27.41
CA LEU A 184 -24.35 0.41 26.08
C LEU A 184 -25.57 1.32 26.06
N ASN A 185 -26.45 1.19 27.07
CA ASN A 185 -27.65 2.03 27.20
C ASN A 185 -27.27 3.50 27.39
N ALA A 186 -26.26 3.78 28.21
CA ALA A 186 -25.75 5.14 28.41
C ALA A 186 -25.20 5.77 27.13
N VAL A 187 -24.49 4.96 26.31
CA VAL A 187 -23.98 5.42 25.00
C VAL A 187 -25.11 5.76 24.04
N PHE A 188 -26.17 4.97 24.00
CA PHE A 188 -27.36 5.29 23.20
C PHE A 188 -28.01 6.61 23.61
N GLN A 189 -28.11 6.88 24.90
CA GLN A 189 -28.75 8.09 25.44
C GLN A 189 -27.88 9.34 25.25
N LYS A 190 -26.56 9.23 25.59
CA LYS A 190 -25.63 10.37 25.57
C LYS A 190 -25.00 10.59 24.20
N ARG A 191 -25.11 9.63 23.27
CA ARG A 191 -24.47 9.57 21.96
C ARG A 191 -22.95 9.64 22.00
N GLU A 192 -22.35 9.47 23.18
CA GLU A 192 -20.90 9.45 23.38
C GLU A 192 -20.50 8.50 24.51
N PHE A 193 -19.24 8.06 24.46
CA PHE A 193 -18.62 7.19 25.44
C PHE A 193 -17.16 7.61 25.67
N ARG A 194 -16.72 7.62 26.91
CA ARG A 194 -15.31 7.87 27.26
C ARG A 194 -14.66 6.61 27.80
N SER A 195 -13.44 6.32 27.30
CA SER A 195 -12.60 5.24 27.80
C SER A 195 -11.14 5.68 27.74
N GLU A 196 -10.42 5.40 28.82
CA GLU A 196 -8.98 5.64 28.87
C GLU A 196 -8.15 4.52 28.22
N SER A 197 -8.73 3.32 28.05
CA SER A 197 -8.05 2.15 27.47
C SER A 197 -9.05 1.21 26.80
N PRO A 198 -8.72 0.68 25.60
CA PRO A 198 -7.56 1.03 24.76
C PRO A 198 -7.77 2.37 24.05
N ARG A 199 -6.70 3.13 23.85
CA ARG A 199 -6.74 4.34 23.02
C ARG A 199 -6.71 3.95 21.54
N LEU A 200 -7.82 4.17 20.84
CA LEU A 200 -7.86 4.03 19.39
C LEU A 200 -7.41 5.32 18.70
N PRO A 201 -6.77 5.25 17.54
CA PRO A 201 -6.43 6.42 16.74
C PRO A 201 -7.66 7.28 16.41
N VAL A 202 -7.45 8.54 16.10
CA VAL A 202 -8.51 9.41 15.58
C VAL A 202 -9.11 8.81 14.31
N ASN A 203 -10.44 8.93 14.14
CA ASN A 203 -11.24 8.35 13.06
C ASN A 203 -11.26 6.80 13.00
N ALA A 204 -10.67 6.11 13.97
CA ALA A 204 -10.88 4.67 14.13
C ALA A 204 -12.26 4.39 14.73
N PHE A 205 -12.81 3.24 14.41
CA PHE A 205 -14.09 2.81 14.95
C PHE A 205 -13.91 1.88 16.15
N ALA A 206 -14.78 2.01 17.13
CA ALA A 206 -14.95 1.09 18.24
C ALA A 206 -16.31 0.38 18.10
N VAL A 207 -16.29 -0.94 18.03
CA VAL A 207 -17.49 -1.76 18.18
C VAL A 207 -17.60 -2.11 19.66
N LEU A 208 -18.55 -1.46 20.36
CA LEU A 208 -18.84 -1.73 21.76
C LEU A 208 -19.85 -2.85 21.80
N GLU A 209 -19.45 -4.04 22.30
CA GLU A 209 -20.27 -5.24 22.37
C GLU A 209 -20.67 -5.50 23.83
N SER A 210 -21.93 -5.91 24.05
CA SER A 210 -22.37 -6.30 25.39
C SER A 210 -21.60 -7.53 25.89
N ALA A 211 -21.08 -7.47 27.11
CA ALA A 211 -20.42 -8.61 27.75
C ALA A 211 -21.37 -9.81 27.94
N GLU A 212 -22.69 -9.60 28.02
CA GLU A 212 -23.70 -10.64 28.23
C GLU A 212 -24.32 -11.14 26.92
N ASN A 213 -24.36 -10.31 25.88
CA ASN A 213 -24.98 -10.68 24.60
C ASN A 213 -24.23 -10.02 23.43
N ASN A 214 -23.39 -10.78 22.74
CA ASN A 214 -22.60 -10.34 21.60
C ASN A 214 -23.43 -9.85 20.38
N GLN A 215 -24.75 -10.09 20.37
CA GLN A 215 -25.64 -9.56 19.32
C GLN A 215 -26.01 -8.09 19.54
N LYS A 216 -25.89 -7.59 20.80
CA LYS A 216 -26.11 -6.20 21.11
C LYS A 216 -24.80 -5.44 21.04
N TYR A 217 -24.69 -4.53 20.09
CA TYR A 217 -23.51 -3.69 19.89
C TYR A 217 -23.87 -2.30 19.44
N VAL A 218 -22.96 -1.37 19.61
CA VAL A 218 -23.00 -0.02 19.03
C VAL A 218 -21.66 0.27 18.34
N ILE A 219 -21.72 1.09 17.32
CA ILE A 219 -20.53 1.54 16.58
C ILE A 219 -20.27 3.00 16.95
N CYS A 220 -19.07 3.28 17.42
CA CYS A 220 -18.64 4.63 17.75
C CYS A 220 -17.37 4.97 16.97
N ARG A 221 -17.13 6.25 16.69
CA ARG A 221 -15.91 6.77 16.08
C ARG A 221 -15.07 7.49 17.13
N SER A 222 -13.76 7.20 17.16
CA SER A 222 -12.79 7.76 18.10
C SER A 222 -12.33 9.15 17.68
N ASP A 223 -12.13 10.04 18.66
CA ASP A 223 -11.45 11.33 18.48
C ASP A 223 -9.94 11.25 18.68
N GLY A 224 -9.40 10.06 19.01
CA GLY A 224 -8.00 9.85 19.33
C GLY A 224 -7.59 10.20 20.77
N GLN A 225 -8.47 10.82 21.55
CA GLN A 225 -8.21 11.27 22.93
C GLN A 225 -9.02 10.50 23.99
N GLY A 226 -9.71 9.43 23.55
CA GLY A 226 -10.51 8.59 24.44
C GLY A 226 -12.00 8.92 24.45
N LEU A 227 -12.47 9.88 23.66
CA LEU A 227 -13.88 10.10 23.41
C LEU A 227 -14.31 9.34 22.16
N PHE A 228 -15.40 8.60 22.27
CA PHE A 228 -16.03 7.81 21.22
C PHE A 228 -17.42 8.37 20.97
N ARG A 229 -17.70 8.82 19.75
CA ARG A 229 -19.02 9.35 19.35
C ARG A 229 -19.81 8.28 18.63
N LEU A 230 -21.05 8.08 19.05
CA LEU A 230 -21.98 7.15 18.41
C LEU A 230 -22.19 7.52 16.95
N LEU A 231 -22.09 6.53 16.08
CA LEU A 231 -22.31 6.70 14.64
C LEU A 231 -23.76 7.13 14.35
N ASP A 232 -23.94 8.10 13.47
CA ASP A 232 -25.28 8.48 13.02
C ASP A 232 -25.72 7.58 11.86
N HIS A 233 -26.58 6.63 12.18
CA HIS A 233 -27.11 5.68 11.21
C HIS A 233 -27.94 6.36 10.11
N THR A 234 -28.61 7.48 10.41
CA THR A 234 -29.50 8.14 9.44
C THR A 234 -28.75 8.65 8.20
N LEU A 235 -27.49 9.06 8.37
CA LEU A 235 -26.64 9.52 7.27
C LEU A 235 -26.14 8.38 6.39
N THR A 236 -26.03 7.16 6.92
CA THR A 236 -25.42 6.02 6.26
C THR A 236 -26.42 4.93 5.83
N ASP A 237 -27.70 5.01 6.26
CA ASP A 237 -28.70 3.97 5.98
C ASP A 237 -29.00 3.83 4.49
N ARG A 238 -29.01 4.94 3.77
CA ARG A 238 -29.18 4.94 2.31
C ARG A 238 -28.36 6.05 1.65
N VAL A 239 -27.38 5.64 0.85
CA VAL A 239 -26.48 6.54 0.11
C VAL A 239 -26.59 6.21 -1.36
N TRP A 240 -27.10 7.15 -2.18
CA TRP A 240 -27.29 6.97 -3.61
C TRP A 240 -27.91 5.60 -3.98
N ASN A 241 -29.05 5.28 -3.37
CA ASN A 241 -29.83 4.03 -3.55
C ASN A 241 -29.16 2.72 -3.08
N ILE A 242 -28.01 2.77 -2.44
CA ILE A 242 -27.45 1.61 -1.77
C ILE A 242 -27.57 1.74 -0.24
N SER A 243 -27.73 0.60 0.42
CA SER A 243 -27.71 0.49 1.88
C SER A 243 -26.56 -0.42 2.30
N PRO A 244 -25.86 -0.12 3.39
CA PRO A 244 -24.78 -0.96 3.87
C PRO A 244 -25.32 -2.34 4.30
N LYS A 245 -24.72 -3.41 3.83
CA LYS A 245 -25.10 -4.79 4.14
C LYS A 245 -24.48 -5.31 5.45
N ASN A 246 -23.42 -4.67 5.90
CA ASN A 246 -22.71 -5.03 7.13
C ASN A 246 -22.15 -3.78 7.84
N ARG A 247 -21.56 -4.00 9.03
CA ARG A 247 -21.05 -2.91 9.88
C ARG A 247 -19.83 -2.21 9.28
N GLU A 248 -18.95 -2.94 8.62
CA GLU A 248 -17.76 -2.35 7.98
C GLU A 248 -18.14 -1.42 6.82
N GLN A 249 -19.13 -1.81 6.00
CA GLN A 249 -19.67 -0.94 4.94
C GLN A 249 -20.30 0.33 5.52
N ARG A 250 -20.97 0.25 6.68
CA ARG A 250 -21.52 1.40 7.37
C ARG A 250 -20.43 2.35 7.87
N MET A 251 -19.37 1.81 8.46
CA MET A 251 -18.19 2.58 8.87
C MET A 251 -17.50 3.24 7.67
N ALA A 252 -17.38 2.52 6.55
CA ALA A 252 -16.84 3.08 5.32
C ALA A 252 -17.67 4.27 4.81
N LEU A 253 -19.00 4.15 4.78
CA LEU A 253 -19.88 5.24 4.38
C LEU A 253 -19.79 6.45 5.31
N ASP A 254 -19.63 6.25 6.63
CA ASP A 254 -19.42 7.35 7.57
C ASP A 254 -18.17 8.16 7.23
N LEU A 255 -17.02 7.50 6.98
CA LEU A 255 -15.80 8.19 6.56
C LEU A 255 -15.92 8.84 5.18
N LEU A 256 -16.58 8.16 4.24
CA LEU A 256 -16.74 8.66 2.88
C LEU A 256 -17.61 9.91 2.81
N LEU A 257 -18.66 9.98 3.63
CA LEU A 257 -19.62 11.10 3.64
C LEU A 257 -19.19 12.30 4.49
N ASP A 258 -18.21 12.11 5.38
CA ASP A 258 -17.68 13.18 6.23
C ASP A 258 -16.72 14.09 5.42
N PRO A 259 -17.07 15.35 5.16
CA PRO A 259 -16.24 16.26 4.36
C PRO A 259 -14.91 16.64 5.03
N GLU A 260 -14.81 16.54 6.36
CA GLU A 260 -13.59 16.86 7.10
C GLU A 260 -12.48 15.80 6.89
N ILE A 261 -12.87 14.57 6.57
CA ILE A 261 -11.92 13.51 6.26
C ILE A 261 -11.54 13.60 4.79
N ARG A 262 -10.34 14.08 4.51
CA ARG A 262 -9.85 14.37 3.15
C ARG A 262 -9.25 13.16 2.43
N LEU A 263 -8.74 12.18 3.18
CA LEU A 263 -8.19 10.95 2.61
C LEU A 263 -8.81 9.73 3.31
N VAL A 264 -9.40 8.84 2.52
CA VAL A 264 -9.98 7.58 3.02
C VAL A 264 -9.34 6.41 2.29
N THR A 265 -8.94 5.38 3.03
CA THR A 265 -8.52 4.10 2.45
C THR A 265 -9.53 3.01 2.76
N LEU A 266 -9.95 2.28 1.73
CA LEU A 266 -10.83 1.11 1.83
C LEU A 266 -10.06 -0.12 1.34
N VAL A 267 -9.72 -0.99 2.26
CA VAL A 267 -9.01 -2.25 1.99
C VAL A 267 -9.99 -3.42 2.11
N GLY A 268 -9.81 -4.45 1.31
CA GLY A 268 -10.59 -5.69 1.44
C GLY A 268 -10.63 -6.50 0.16
N GLY A 269 -11.02 -7.75 0.26
CA GLY A 269 -11.10 -8.68 -0.85
C GLY A 269 -12.10 -8.27 -1.95
N ALA A 270 -12.09 -9.02 -3.04
CA ALA A 270 -13.04 -8.84 -4.13
C ALA A 270 -14.49 -9.01 -3.63
N GLY A 271 -15.40 -8.15 -4.10
CA GLY A 271 -16.83 -8.22 -3.75
C GLY A 271 -17.21 -7.68 -2.38
N THR A 272 -16.31 -7.04 -1.65
CA THR A 272 -16.63 -6.37 -0.38
C THR A 272 -17.34 -5.02 -0.56
N GLY A 273 -17.43 -4.49 -1.79
CA GLY A 273 -18.15 -3.28 -2.14
C GLY A 273 -17.33 -1.98 -2.11
N LYS A 274 -16.00 -2.04 -1.97
CA LYS A 274 -15.11 -0.86 -1.88
C LYS A 274 -15.40 0.21 -2.93
N THR A 275 -15.30 -0.15 -4.18
CA THR A 275 -15.46 0.75 -5.33
C THR A 275 -16.89 1.25 -5.47
N LEU A 276 -17.88 0.37 -5.21
CA LEU A 276 -19.30 0.72 -5.23
C LEU A 276 -19.65 1.77 -4.16
N LEU A 277 -19.18 1.57 -2.91
CA LEU A 277 -19.40 2.50 -1.81
C LEU A 277 -18.72 3.86 -2.08
N ALA A 278 -17.50 3.85 -2.61
CA ALA A 278 -16.78 5.07 -2.98
C ALA A 278 -17.51 5.85 -4.07
N LEU A 279 -18.01 5.18 -5.12
CA LEU A 279 -18.78 5.81 -6.19
C LEU A 279 -20.14 6.33 -5.71
N ALA A 280 -20.85 5.59 -4.87
CA ALA A 280 -22.12 6.05 -4.30
C ALA A 280 -21.95 7.31 -3.44
N ALA A 281 -20.93 7.36 -2.59
CA ALA A 281 -20.60 8.53 -1.81
C ALA A 281 -20.16 9.70 -2.71
N ALA A 282 -19.39 9.45 -3.77
CA ALA A 282 -18.98 10.45 -4.73
C ALA A 282 -20.17 11.11 -5.43
N LEU A 283 -21.11 10.29 -5.94
CA LEU A 283 -22.34 10.79 -6.55
C LEU A 283 -23.19 11.60 -5.56
N GLN A 284 -23.35 11.10 -4.33
CA GLN A 284 -24.10 11.76 -3.27
C GLN A 284 -23.53 13.14 -2.93
N LEU A 285 -22.21 13.23 -2.77
CA LEU A 285 -21.55 14.47 -2.35
C LEU A 285 -21.38 15.47 -3.51
N THR A 286 -21.24 14.99 -4.76
CA THR A 286 -21.02 15.84 -5.92
C THR A 286 -22.31 16.28 -6.59
N LEU A 287 -23.31 15.39 -6.73
CA LEU A 287 -24.54 15.70 -7.46
C LEU A 287 -25.68 16.13 -6.55
N ASN A 288 -25.83 15.56 -5.35
CA ASN A 288 -26.92 15.91 -4.43
C ASN A 288 -26.53 17.00 -3.43
N ARG A 289 -25.29 16.97 -2.89
CA ARG A 289 -24.82 17.95 -1.91
C ARG A 289 -23.98 19.07 -2.51
N GLU A 290 -23.57 18.95 -3.77
CA GLU A 290 -22.76 19.93 -4.52
C GLU A 290 -21.47 20.39 -3.80
N LEU A 291 -20.90 19.52 -2.95
CA LEU A 291 -19.67 19.81 -2.20
C LEU A 291 -18.42 19.74 -3.08
N PHE A 292 -18.49 18.99 -4.18
CA PHE A 292 -17.38 18.84 -5.14
C PHE A 292 -17.87 19.21 -6.55
N GLU A 293 -16.97 19.75 -7.35
CA GLU A 293 -17.30 20.15 -8.73
C GLU A 293 -17.47 18.96 -9.66
N ARG A 294 -16.61 17.93 -9.46
CA ARG A 294 -16.58 16.71 -10.29
C ARG A 294 -16.03 15.52 -9.54
N ILE A 295 -16.26 14.34 -10.10
CA ILE A 295 -15.71 13.07 -9.66
C ILE A 295 -14.60 12.69 -10.64
N LEU A 296 -13.40 12.42 -10.13
CA LEU A 296 -12.29 11.88 -10.90
C LEU A 296 -12.03 10.44 -10.48
N VAL A 297 -12.15 9.49 -11.40
CA VAL A 297 -11.85 8.08 -11.13
C VAL A 297 -10.62 7.67 -11.91
N SER A 298 -9.67 7.06 -11.24
CA SER A 298 -8.42 6.60 -11.84
C SER A 298 -8.06 5.20 -11.37
N ARG A 299 -7.41 4.45 -12.25
CA ARG A 299 -6.80 3.14 -11.95
C ARG A 299 -5.35 3.11 -12.42
N PRO A 300 -4.43 2.38 -11.72
CA PRO A 300 -3.08 2.15 -12.20
C PRO A 300 -3.09 1.33 -13.50
N VAL A 301 -2.34 1.67 -14.53
CA VAL A 301 -2.16 0.87 -15.76
C VAL A 301 -1.03 -0.11 -15.53
N ILE A 302 -1.34 -1.39 -15.45
CA ILE A 302 -0.33 -2.44 -15.35
C ILE A 302 -0.30 -3.20 -16.67
N PRO A 303 0.84 -3.28 -17.33
CA PRO A 303 0.99 -4.13 -18.50
C PRO A 303 0.91 -5.60 -18.07
N LEU A 304 -0.19 -6.28 -18.36
CA LEU A 304 -0.32 -7.72 -18.22
C LEU A 304 0.44 -8.37 -19.38
N GLY A 305 1.68 -8.84 -19.16
CA GLY A 305 2.49 -9.56 -20.13
C GLY A 305 3.44 -8.70 -20.96
N LYS A 306 4.32 -9.36 -21.73
CA LYS A 306 5.23 -8.73 -22.70
C LYS A 306 4.35 -8.07 -23.78
N ASP A 307 4.46 -6.75 -23.90
CA ASP A 307 3.83 -5.89 -24.91
C ASP A 307 2.30 -5.68 -24.87
N ILE A 308 1.86 -4.72 -24.04
CA ILE A 308 0.71 -3.90 -24.39
C ILE A 308 1.11 -2.75 -25.35
N GLY A 309 2.18 -2.93 -26.12
CA GLY A 309 2.66 -1.92 -27.06
C GLY A 309 1.69 -1.57 -28.17
N PHE A 310 0.86 -2.49 -28.62
CA PHE A 310 0.02 -2.32 -29.80
C PHE A 310 -1.33 -3.06 -29.70
N LEU A 311 -2.22 -2.63 -28.80
CA LEU A 311 -3.64 -2.87 -29.05
C LEU A 311 -4.09 -1.85 -30.12
N PRO A 312 -4.61 -2.25 -31.28
CA PRO A 312 -5.18 -1.34 -32.27
C PRO A 312 -6.43 -0.68 -31.68
N GLY A 313 -6.51 0.65 -31.74
CA GLY A 313 -7.65 1.42 -31.26
C GLY A 313 -7.28 2.82 -30.78
N SER A 314 -8.25 3.73 -30.77
CA SER A 314 -8.11 5.07 -30.21
C SER A 314 -7.82 5.01 -28.70
N LYS A 315 -7.27 6.07 -28.12
CA LYS A 315 -7.05 6.19 -26.66
C LYS A 315 -8.33 5.87 -25.88
N ASP A 316 -9.45 6.32 -26.37
CA ASP A 316 -10.76 6.15 -25.72
C ASP A 316 -11.26 4.69 -25.74
N ALA A 317 -10.99 3.92 -26.81
CA ALA A 317 -11.34 2.51 -26.88
C ALA A 317 -10.48 1.66 -25.90
N LYS A 318 -9.22 2.01 -25.73
CA LYS A 318 -8.31 1.32 -24.78
C LYS A 318 -8.66 1.64 -23.31
N LEU A 319 -9.04 2.88 -23.01
CA LEU A 319 -9.52 3.29 -21.68
C LEU A 319 -10.85 2.60 -21.34
N GLY A 320 -11.74 2.41 -22.34
CA GLY A 320 -13.07 1.83 -22.14
C GLY A 320 -13.02 0.43 -21.53
N SER A 321 -12.25 -0.49 -22.13
CA SER A 321 -12.19 -1.87 -21.64
C SER A 321 -11.60 -1.98 -20.23
N TRP A 322 -10.66 -1.10 -19.89
CA TRP A 322 -10.00 -1.13 -18.60
C TRP A 322 -10.78 -0.49 -17.47
N MET A 323 -11.60 0.52 -17.79
CA MET A 323 -12.53 1.15 -16.87
C MET A 323 -13.89 0.43 -16.79
N GLN A 324 -14.07 -0.70 -17.51
CA GLN A 324 -15.33 -1.42 -17.54
C GLN A 324 -15.93 -1.70 -16.14
N PRO A 325 -15.16 -2.15 -15.12
CA PRO A 325 -15.72 -2.35 -13.79
C PRO A 325 -16.27 -1.06 -13.14
N ILE A 326 -15.73 0.09 -13.50
CA ILE A 326 -16.24 1.39 -13.02
C ILE A 326 -17.55 1.72 -13.73
N PHE A 327 -17.61 1.49 -15.05
CA PHE A 327 -18.85 1.67 -15.84
C PHE A 327 -19.98 0.79 -15.31
N ASP A 328 -19.71 -0.49 -15.02
CA ASP A 328 -20.70 -1.42 -14.50
C ASP A 328 -21.25 -0.97 -13.15
N ASN A 329 -20.39 -0.52 -12.25
CA ASN A 329 -20.81 0.05 -10.95
C ASN A 329 -21.63 1.34 -11.11
N LEU A 330 -21.22 2.24 -12.02
CA LEU A 330 -21.97 3.46 -12.30
C LEU A 330 -23.34 3.15 -12.92
N GLN A 331 -23.43 2.21 -13.87
CA GLN A 331 -24.69 1.76 -14.45
C GLN A 331 -25.62 1.17 -13.39
N PHE A 332 -25.09 0.35 -12.48
CA PHE A 332 -25.84 -0.18 -11.36
C PHE A 332 -26.40 0.94 -10.47
N LEU A 333 -25.56 1.91 -10.09
CA LEU A 333 -25.95 3.03 -9.21
C LEU A 333 -26.99 3.97 -9.87
N LEU A 334 -26.94 4.14 -11.19
CA LEU A 334 -27.84 5.03 -11.94
C LEU A 334 -29.07 4.29 -12.47
N GLY A 335 -28.99 2.97 -12.67
CA GLY A 335 -30.08 2.15 -13.23
C GLY A 335 -31.27 1.95 -12.29
N ASP A 336 -31.02 1.84 -10.99
CA ASP A 336 -32.06 1.59 -9.98
C ASP A 336 -32.97 2.79 -9.68
N GLN A 337 -32.67 3.98 -10.19
CA GLN A 337 -33.59 5.13 -10.06
C GLN A 337 -34.93 4.96 -10.81
N THR A 338 -35.08 3.90 -11.62
CA THR A 338 -36.28 3.68 -12.43
C THR A 338 -37.28 2.68 -11.82
N ALA A 339 -36.87 1.90 -10.80
CA ALA A 339 -37.70 0.78 -10.29
C ALA A 339 -38.55 1.09 -9.04
N GLN A 340 -38.30 2.16 -8.30
CA GLN A 340 -39.01 2.42 -7.05
C GLN A 340 -39.67 3.82 -7.05
N GLY A 341 -40.90 3.90 -7.55
CA GLY A 341 -41.72 5.10 -7.33
C GLY A 341 -42.67 5.55 -8.42
N ALA A 342 -43.00 4.73 -9.40
CA ALA A 342 -44.10 5.05 -10.31
C ALA A 342 -45.37 4.26 -9.92
N PRO A 343 -46.46 4.92 -9.49
CA PRO A 343 -47.74 4.27 -9.41
C PRO A 343 -48.18 3.87 -10.83
N ALA A 344 -48.78 2.70 -10.95
CA ALA A 344 -49.15 2.03 -12.22
C ALA A 344 -50.24 2.76 -13.06
N ASN A 345 -50.60 3.98 -12.74
CA ASN A 345 -51.58 4.78 -13.48
C ASN A 345 -51.26 6.26 -13.45
N GLY A 346 -50.69 6.78 -14.53
CA GLY A 346 -50.56 8.24 -14.68
C GLY A 346 -49.77 8.61 -15.94
N LYS A 347 -50.38 9.40 -16.82
CA LYS A 347 -49.81 9.96 -18.05
C LYS A 347 -48.46 10.62 -17.76
N ARG A 348 -47.37 10.14 -18.39
CA ARG A 348 -46.04 10.76 -18.36
C ARG A 348 -46.14 12.15 -19.03
N GLN A 349 -46.21 13.18 -18.25
CA GLN A 349 -45.89 14.56 -18.66
C GLN A 349 -44.65 15.00 -17.89
N GLY A 350 -43.60 15.36 -18.65
CA GLY A 350 -42.36 15.93 -18.11
C GLY A 350 -41.16 15.01 -18.32
N SER A 351 -40.35 15.33 -19.30
CA SER A 351 -39.06 14.72 -19.57
C SER A 351 -38.07 15.11 -18.45
N SER A 352 -38.11 14.40 -17.32
CA SER A 352 -36.90 14.35 -16.49
C SER A 352 -35.87 13.56 -17.28
N SER A 353 -34.88 14.22 -17.85
CA SER A 353 -33.81 13.57 -18.60
C SER A 353 -33.19 12.54 -17.68
N ARG A 354 -33.28 11.25 -18.07
CA ARG A 354 -32.63 10.16 -17.33
C ARG A 354 -31.16 10.48 -17.20
N MET A 355 -30.66 10.53 -15.97
CA MET A 355 -29.24 10.65 -15.72
C MET A 355 -28.56 9.36 -16.15
N THR A 356 -27.78 9.40 -17.23
CA THR A 356 -27.01 8.25 -17.74
C THR A 356 -25.52 8.46 -17.48
N VAL A 357 -24.74 7.38 -17.47
CA VAL A 357 -23.29 7.46 -17.35
C VAL A 357 -22.71 8.38 -18.43
N GLU A 358 -23.21 8.25 -19.67
CA GLU A 358 -22.78 9.08 -20.81
C GLU A 358 -23.09 10.56 -20.60
N SER A 359 -24.26 10.92 -20.02
CA SER A 359 -24.60 12.30 -19.72
C SER A 359 -23.68 12.92 -18.66
N LEU A 360 -23.26 12.13 -17.68
CA LEU A 360 -22.31 12.57 -16.64
C LEU A 360 -20.88 12.74 -17.17
N LEU A 361 -20.47 11.88 -18.10
CA LEU A 361 -19.18 12.00 -18.78
C LEU A 361 -19.16 13.23 -19.71
N ASN A 362 -20.21 13.40 -20.54
CA ASN A 362 -20.32 14.52 -21.47
C ASN A 362 -20.39 15.88 -20.75
N SER A 363 -21.04 15.93 -19.59
CA SER A 363 -21.09 17.13 -18.72
C SER A 363 -19.85 17.35 -17.89
N LYS A 364 -18.86 16.46 -17.99
CA LYS A 364 -17.61 16.45 -17.18
C LYS A 364 -17.88 16.44 -15.68
N LYS A 365 -19.02 15.93 -15.25
CA LYS A 365 -19.30 15.66 -13.83
C LYS A 365 -18.53 14.41 -13.34
N ILE A 366 -18.26 13.48 -14.25
CA ILE A 366 -17.36 12.34 -14.02
C ILE A 366 -16.26 12.38 -15.08
N GLU A 367 -15.03 12.27 -14.64
CA GLU A 367 -13.85 12.09 -15.48
C GLU A 367 -13.19 10.75 -15.16
N LEU A 368 -12.88 9.97 -16.19
CA LEU A 368 -12.16 8.69 -16.07
C LEU A 368 -10.79 8.88 -16.71
N GLU A 369 -9.74 8.82 -15.93
CA GLU A 369 -8.38 9.09 -16.41
C GLU A 369 -7.41 8.01 -15.93
N ALA A 370 -6.43 7.68 -16.77
CA ALA A 370 -5.29 6.88 -16.32
C ALA A 370 -4.43 7.72 -15.36
N LEU A 371 -3.88 7.05 -14.34
CA LEU A 371 -3.13 7.70 -13.27
C LEU A 371 -1.93 8.53 -13.74
N THR A 372 -1.35 8.17 -14.88
CA THR A 372 -0.25 8.89 -15.52
C THR A 372 -0.61 10.32 -15.89
N TYR A 373 -1.88 10.61 -16.19
CA TYR A 373 -2.34 11.96 -16.56
C TYR A 373 -2.62 12.87 -15.35
N ILE A 374 -2.74 12.30 -14.17
CA ILE A 374 -2.86 13.04 -12.90
C ILE A 374 -1.51 13.66 -12.50
N ARG A 375 -0.39 13.09 -12.98
CA ARG A 375 0.94 13.63 -12.72
C ARG A 375 1.11 15.00 -13.41
N GLY A 376 1.43 16.03 -12.61
CA GLY A 376 1.67 17.41 -13.12
C GLY A 376 0.50 18.37 -13.00
N ARG A 377 -0.72 17.90 -12.61
CA ARG A 377 -1.89 18.76 -12.36
C ARG A 377 -2.10 18.92 -10.86
N SER A 378 -2.60 20.08 -10.44
CA SER A 378 -3.19 20.26 -9.11
C SER A 378 -4.66 19.87 -9.17
N ILE A 379 -5.11 19.10 -8.20
CA ILE A 379 -6.49 18.61 -8.11
C ILE A 379 -7.15 19.40 -6.98
N ALA A 380 -8.07 20.30 -7.31
CA ALA A 380 -8.81 21.08 -6.32
C ALA A 380 -10.32 20.89 -6.51
N ARG A 381 -11.06 20.91 -5.40
CA ARG A 381 -12.53 20.85 -5.35
C ARG A 381 -13.13 19.61 -6.05
N GLN A 382 -12.42 18.47 -5.99
CA GLN A 382 -12.83 17.23 -6.64
C GLN A 382 -12.93 16.07 -5.64
N PHE A 383 -13.86 15.16 -5.91
CA PHE A 383 -13.90 13.86 -5.27
C PHE A 383 -13.11 12.86 -6.14
N VAL A 384 -11.99 12.37 -5.63
CA VAL A 384 -11.03 11.54 -6.38
C VAL A 384 -11.10 10.11 -5.87
N ILE A 385 -11.24 9.15 -6.77
CA ILE A 385 -11.16 7.72 -6.46
C ILE A 385 -9.97 7.14 -7.21
N VAL A 386 -9.03 6.55 -6.48
CA VAL A 386 -7.94 5.74 -7.04
C VAL A 386 -8.24 4.30 -6.71
N ASP A 387 -8.75 3.58 -7.70
CA ASP A 387 -9.11 2.16 -7.57
C ASP A 387 -7.90 1.27 -7.88
N GLU A 388 -7.85 0.06 -7.30
CA GLU A 388 -6.73 -0.90 -7.37
C GLU A 388 -5.38 -0.29 -6.91
N ALA A 389 -5.43 0.53 -5.85
CA ALA A 389 -4.27 1.27 -5.35
C ALA A 389 -3.16 0.38 -4.75
N GLN A 390 -3.41 -0.92 -4.47
CA GLN A 390 -2.38 -1.89 -4.08
C GLN A 390 -1.33 -2.11 -5.18
N ASN A 391 -1.66 -1.77 -6.41
CA ASN A 391 -0.73 -1.87 -7.54
C ASN A 391 0.22 -0.67 -7.67
N LEU A 392 0.11 0.30 -6.77
CA LEU A 392 0.96 1.48 -6.72
C LEU A 392 2.08 1.31 -5.71
N THR A 393 3.22 1.88 -6.02
CA THR A 393 4.34 2.00 -5.11
C THR A 393 4.07 3.08 -4.04
N PRO A 394 4.74 3.05 -2.87
CA PRO A 394 4.66 4.10 -1.88
C PRO A 394 4.99 5.50 -2.42
N HIS A 395 5.93 5.58 -3.36
CA HIS A 395 6.30 6.82 -4.01
C HIS A 395 5.18 7.37 -4.91
N GLU A 396 4.48 6.52 -5.63
CA GLU A 396 3.36 6.91 -6.48
C GLU A 396 2.19 7.41 -5.64
N ILE A 397 1.81 6.69 -4.57
CA ILE A 397 0.80 7.16 -3.61
C ILE A 397 1.19 8.53 -3.05
N LYS A 398 2.43 8.71 -2.57
CA LYS A 398 2.91 10.01 -2.10
C LYS A 398 2.76 11.09 -3.17
N THR A 399 3.13 10.78 -4.41
CA THR A 399 3.05 11.73 -5.53
C THR A 399 1.62 12.15 -5.81
N ILE A 400 0.66 11.22 -5.77
CA ILE A 400 -0.75 11.49 -6.06
C ILE A 400 -1.39 12.28 -4.91
N VAL A 401 -1.22 11.81 -3.67
CA VAL A 401 -1.79 12.47 -2.49
C VAL A 401 -1.26 13.90 -2.34
N SER A 402 0.02 14.15 -2.67
CA SER A 402 0.59 15.51 -2.64
C SER A 402 0.02 16.46 -3.72
N ARG A 403 -0.79 15.98 -4.66
CA ARG A 403 -1.49 16.80 -5.67
C ARG A 403 -2.87 17.27 -5.23
N CYS A 404 -3.38 16.75 -4.11
CA CYS A 404 -4.63 17.23 -3.56
C CYS A 404 -4.51 18.70 -3.19
N GLY A 405 -5.28 19.52 -3.87
CA GLY A 405 -5.47 20.94 -3.54
C GLY A 405 -6.58 21.11 -2.50
N ASN A 406 -6.94 22.36 -2.26
CA ASN A 406 -8.01 22.70 -1.32
C ASN A 406 -9.33 22.03 -1.73
N ASP A 407 -10.11 21.63 -0.74
CA ASP A 407 -11.44 21.03 -0.89
C ASP A 407 -11.48 19.78 -1.77
N THR A 408 -10.38 19.03 -1.80
CA THR A 408 -10.30 17.72 -2.44
C THR A 408 -10.48 16.62 -1.41
N LYS A 409 -11.28 15.62 -1.74
CA LYS A 409 -11.39 14.36 -1.02
C LYS A 409 -10.88 13.24 -1.89
N MET A 410 -9.92 12.46 -1.37
CA MET A 410 -9.31 11.35 -2.11
C MET A 410 -9.62 10.03 -1.42
N ILE A 411 -10.00 9.05 -2.23
CA ILE A 411 -10.31 7.69 -1.78
C ILE A 411 -9.35 6.73 -2.48
N LEU A 412 -8.65 5.91 -1.71
CA LEU A 412 -7.82 4.83 -2.22
C LEU A 412 -8.54 3.50 -1.92
N THR A 413 -8.88 2.76 -2.95
CA THR A 413 -9.50 1.44 -2.81
C THR A 413 -8.55 0.37 -3.32
N GLY A 414 -8.54 -0.82 -2.68
CA GLY A 414 -7.68 -1.90 -3.16
C GLY A 414 -7.72 -3.16 -2.30
N ASP A 415 -7.06 -4.19 -2.82
CA ASP A 415 -6.91 -5.50 -2.19
C ASP A 415 -5.42 -5.88 -2.14
N PRO A 416 -4.75 -5.77 -0.98
CA PRO A 416 -3.36 -6.17 -0.85
C PRO A 416 -3.08 -7.66 -1.13
N GLY A 417 -4.12 -8.50 -1.19
CA GLY A 417 -4.01 -9.90 -1.59
C GLY A 417 -4.06 -10.12 -3.11
N GLN A 418 -4.42 -9.09 -3.89
CA GLN A 418 -4.56 -9.18 -5.36
C GLN A 418 -3.64 -8.14 -6.01
N ILE A 419 -2.35 -8.39 -6.01
CA ILE A 419 -1.34 -7.51 -6.59
C ILE A 419 -0.91 -8.05 -7.94
N ASP A 420 -1.16 -7.26 -9.00
CA ASP A 420 -0.75 -7.58 -10.37
C ASP A 420 0.67 -7.07 -10.68
N ASN A 421 1.17 -6.13 -9.89
CA ASN A 421 2.52 -5.58 -10.05
C ASN A 421 3.56 -6.56 -9.52
N PRO A 422 4.40 -7.18 -10.38
CA PRO A 422 5.35 -8.21 -9.96
C PRO A 422 6.45 -7.73 -9.01
N TYR A 423 6.58 -6.42 -8.79
CA TYR A 423 7.59 -5.82 -7.92
C TYR A 423 7.06 -5.43 -6.55
N LEU A 424 5.77 -5.70 -6.28
CA LEU A 424 5.11 -5.36 -5.02
C LEU A 424 4.57 -6.63 -4.36
N ASP A 425 4.43 -6.58 -3.03
CA ASP A 425 3.77 -7.60 -2.22
C ASP A 425 2.75 -6.97 -1.26
N SER A 426 2.02 -7.78 -0.50
CA SER A 426 0.97 -7.34 0.42
C SER A 426 1.43 -6.27 1.40
N SER A 427 2.71 -6.26 1.75
CA SER A 427 3.30 -5.41 2.78
C SER A 427 4.09 -4.22 2.23
N SER A 428 4.60 -4.31 0.98
CA SER A 428 5.45 -3.30 0.35
C SER A 428 4.69 -2.38 -0.61
N ASN A 429 3.43 -2.68 -0.91
CA ASN A 429 2.61 -1.85 -1.79
C ASN A 429 2.25 -0.50 -1.16
N GLY A 430 1.95 0.47 -2.03
CA GLY A 430 1.68 1.84 -1.60
C GLY A 430 0.42 2.00 -0.76
N LEU A 431 -0.62 1.16 -0.97
CA LEU A 431 -1.86 1.22 -0.19
C LEU A 431 -1.61 0.80 1.26
N SER A 432 -0.98 -0.36 1.49
CA SER A 432 -0.60 -0.84 2.83
C SER A 432 0.32 0.16 3.55
N TYR A 433 1.30 0.70 2.83
CA TYR A 433 2.19 1.74 3.34
C TYR A 433 1.42 3.00 3.78
N ALA A 434 0.46 3.47 2.97
CA ALA A 434 -0.35 4.64 3.29
C ALA A 434 -1.22 4.41 4.55
N VAL A 435 -1.83 3.22 4.67
CA VAL A 435 -2.64 2.84 5.83
C VAL A 435 -1.85 2.99 7.14
N GLU A 436 -0.63 2.44 7.18
CA GLU A 436 0.18 2.48 8.40
C GLU A 436 0.79 3.86 8.68
N LYS A 437 1.24 4.58 7.65
CA LYS A 437 1.89 5.88 7.83
C LYS A 437 0.95 7.02 8.18
N LEU A 438 -0.32 6.92 7.74
CA LEU A 438 -1.32 7.96 7.96
C LEU A 438 -2.22 7.69 9.16
N LYS A 439 -2.09 6.53 9.78
CA LYS A 439 -2.79 6.16 11.01
C LYS A 439 -2.69 7.27 12.07
N GLY A 440 -3.83 7.67 12.60
CA GLY A 440 -3.91 8.71 13.64
C GLY A 440 -3.84 10.16 13.12
N GLN A 441 -3.82 10.39 11.81
CA GLN A 441 -3.93 11.74 11.25
C GLN A 441 -5.39 12.21 11.22
N PRO A 442 -5.72 13.45 11.64
CA PRO A 442 -7.11 13.94 11.71
C PRO A 442 -7.84 13.95 10.36
N LEU A 443 -7.12 14.21 9.25
CA LEU A 443 -7.67 14.26 7.90
C LEU A 443 -7.80 12.87 7.24
N TYR A 444 -7.44 11.81 7.96
CA TYR A 444 -7.37 10.45 7.44
C TYR A 444 -8.33 9.50 8.14
N GLY A 445 -8.97 8.63 7.35
CA GLY A 445 -9.79 7.54 7.84
C GLY A 445 -9.51 6.22 7.09
N HIS A 446 -9.66 5.11 7.77
CA HIS A 446 -9.41 3.78 7.22
C HIS A 446 -10.44 2.77 7.71
N VAL A 447 -10.88 1.89 6.79
CA VAL A 447 -11.65 0.69 7.12
C VAL A 447 -11.20 -0.48 6.26
N THR A 448 -10.97 -1.62 6.90
CA THR A 448 -10.83 -2.91 6.23
C THR A 448 -12.19 -3.60 6.16
N LEU A 449 -12.64 -3.91 4.95
CA LEU A 449 -13.88 -4.63 4.64
C LEU A 449 -13.55 -6.13 4.54
N SER A 450 -13.82 -6.87 5.60
CA SER A 450 -13.46 -8.28 5.70
C SER A 450 -14.47 -9.22 5.02
N ARG A 451 -15.73 -8.79 4.88
CA ARG A 451 -16.83 -9.63 4.43
C ARG A 451 -17.18 -9.38 2.97
N SER A 452 -17.04 -10.42 2.13
CA SER A 452 -17.54 -10.38 0.75
C SER A 452 -19.08 -10.52 0.74
N GLU A 453 -19.74 -9.68 -0.05
CA GLU A 453 -21.19 -9.66 -0.25
C GLU A 453 -21.57 -10.21 -1.64
N ARG A 454 -20.67 -10.97 -2.26
CA ARG A 454 -20.94 -11.71 -3.50
C ARG A 454 -21.76 -12.96 -3.25
N SER A 455 -22.14 -13.67 -4.33
CA SER A 455 -22.84 -14.94 -4.25
C SER A 455 -22.06 -16.00 -3.45
N ASP A 456 -22.78 -16.97 -2.90
CA ASP A 456 -22.18 -18.08 -2.15
C ASP A 456 -21.11 -18.83 -2.95
N LEU A 457 -21.29 -18.96 -4.27
CA LEU A 457 -20.30 -19.55 -5.16
C LEU A 457 -18.98 -18.74 -5.18
N ALA A 458 -19.08 -17.42 -5.26
CA ALA A 458 -17.89 -16.56 -5.27
C ALA A 458 -17.19 -16.56 -3.91
N ALA A 459 -17.92 -16.67 -2.81
CA ALA A 459 -17.37 -16.80 -1.46
C ALA A 459 -16.64 -18.15 -1.27
N ILE A 460 -17.18 -19.23 -1.81
CA ILE A 460 -16.55 -20.55 -1.80
C ILE A 460 -15.28 -20.54 -2.65
N ALA A 461 -15.33 -20.00 -3.87
CA ALA A 461 -14.17 -19.90 -4.75
C ALA A 461 -13.02 -19.12 -4.13
N ALA A 462 -13.30 -17.95 -3.52
CA ALA A 462 -12.29 -17.13 -2.84
C ALA A 462 -11.66 -17.80 -1.61
N LYS A 463 -12.32 -18.82 -1.04
CA LYS A 463 -11.82 -19.56 0.14
C LYS A 463 -11.04 -20.82 -0.23
N LEU A 464 -11.34 -21.45 -1.35
CA LEU A 464 -10.83 -22.78 -1.70
C LEU A 464 -9.86 -22.79 -2.89
N LEU A 465 -9.87 -21.75 -3.70
CA LEU A 465 -9.00 -21.54 -4.87
C LEU A 465 -8.01 -20.38 -4.62
#